data_d3221a6934c0cf4f2739a885f699d93c
#
_entry.id   d3221a6934c0cf4f2739a885f699d93c
#
_cell.length_a   1.000
_cell.length_b   1.000
_cell.length_c   1.000
_cell.angle_alpha   90.00
_cell.angle_beta   90.00
_cell.angle_gamma   90.00
#
_symmetry.space_group_name_H-M   'P 1'
#
loop_
_entity.id
_entity.type
_entity.pdbx_description
1 polymer ?
#
loop_
_entity_poly.entity_id
_entity_poly.type
_entity_poly.pdbx_seq_one_letter_code
_entity_poly.pdbx_strand_id
1 'polypeptide(L)'
;MHLYAVFLGGDLQEGRMGEDHEVVFIVGRDEKDVRRRARAKWRGVGTAHIDAVQRLDAIDGFEVSLREVGGGDQTTLDTTYEPSDAT
;
A
#
# COMPACT_ATOMS: atom_id res chain seq x y z
N MET A 1 3.47 -16.44 3.89
CA MET A 1 3.12 -15.18 3.22
C MET A 1 1.99 -14.51 3.96
N HIS A 2 2.07 -13.21 4.12
CA HIS A 2 1.07 -12.42 4.86
C HIS A 2 0.75 -11.16 4.09
N LEU A 3 -0.45 -10.64 4.30
CA LEU A 3 -0.87 -9.36 3.74
C LEU A 3 -0.47 -8.22 4.67
N TYR A 4 0.08 -7.17 4.10
CA TYR A 4 0.46 -5.97 4.84
C TYR A 4 -0.08 -4.72 4.15
N ALA A 5 -0.48 -3.76 4.96
CA ALA A 5 -0.67 -2.38 4.53
C ALA A 5 0.57 -1.60 4.95
N VAL A 6 1.16 -0.87 4.02
CA VAL A 6 2.36 -0.07 4.29
C VAL A 6 2.05 1.38 3.99
N PHE A 7 2.28 2.23 4.98
CA PHE A 7 2.02 3.67 4.90
C PHE A 7 3.31 4.37 4.55
N LEU A 8 3.33 5.00 3.37
CA LEU A 8 4.49 5.68 2.84
C LEU A 8 4.31 7.19 2.88
N GLY A 9 5.39 7.91 3.10
CA GLY A 9 5.39 9.35 3.06
C GLY A 9 6.57 9.87 2.23
N GLY A 10 6.37 10.99 1.57
CA GLY A 10 7.38 11.60 0.75
C GLY A 10 6.76 12.62 -0.21
N ASP A 11 7.48 12.94 -1.27
CA ASP A 11 7.00 13.89 -2.27
C ASP A 11 6.55 13.16 -3.53
N LEU A 12 5.32 13.40 -3.97
CA LEU A 12 4.83 12.88 -5.25
C LEU A 12 5.26 13.78 -6.41
N GLN A 13 5.53 15.06 -6.13
CA GLN A 13 5.98 16.02 -7.11
C GLN A 13 7.18 16.79 -6.59
N GLU A 14 8.17 16.97 -7.45
CA GLU A 14 9.35 17.74 -7.14
C GLU A 14 8.99 19.22 -6.89
N GLY A 15 9.65 19.81 -5.90
CA GLY A 15 9.49 21.24 -5.60
C GLY A 15 8.24 21.60 -4.82
N ARG A 16 7.45 20.60 -4.47
CA ARG A 16 6.24 20.82 -3.71
C ARG A 16 6.56 20.91 -2.22
N MET A 17 5.89 21.83 -1.55
CA MET A 17 5.96 21.93 -0.10
C MET A 17 4.97 20.98 0.54
N GLY A 18 5.37 20.40 1.67
CA GLY A 18 4.56 19.42 2.37
C GLY A 18 4.91 17.99 1.98
N GLU A 19 4.20 17.06 2.55
CA GLU A 19 4.46 15.64 2.41
C GLU A 19 3.22 14.94 1.91
N ASP A 20 3.41 14.08 0.90
CA ASP A 20 2.33 13.25 0.38
C ASP A 20 2.38 11.89 1.06
N HIS A 21 1.22 11.27 1.18
CA HIS A 21 1.07 9.96 1.79
C HIS A 21 0.44 8.99 0.81
N GLU A 22 0.87 7.74 0.89
CA GLU A 22 0.35 6.67 0.05
C GLU A 22 0.28 5.39 0.88
N VAL A 23 -0.75 4.60 0.65
CA VAL A 23 -0.86 3.27 1.23
C VAL A 23 -0.69 2.25 0.12
N VAL A 24 0.24 1.32 0.32
CA VAL A 24 0.42 0.21 -0.60
C VAL A 24 0.16 -1.10 0.12
N PHE A 25 -0.36 -2.09 -0.60
CA PHE A 25 -0.62 -3.42 -0.07
C PHE A 25 0.40 -4.38 -0.64
N ILE A 26 1.06 -5.11 0.26
CA ILE A 26 2.14 -6.02 -0.10
C ILE A 26 1.85 -7.38 0.52
N VAL A 27 2.06 -8.43 -0.26
CA VAL A 27 2.10 -9.79 0.27
C VAL A 27 3.56 -10.18 0.38
N GLY A 28 4.01 -10.50 1.58
CA GLY A 28 5.40 -10.81 1.83
C GLY A 28 5.59 -11.83 2.94
N ARG A 29 6.82 -12.29 3.09
CA ARG A 29 7.17 -13.30 4.08
C ARG A 29 7.34 -12.71 5.47
N ASP A 30 7.89 -11.52 5.53
CA ASP A 30 8.18 -10.84 6.78
C ASP A 30 8.19 -9.32 6.54
N GLU A 31 8.33 -8.58 7.63
CA GLU A 31 8.30 -7.13 7.57
C GLU A 31 9.47 -6.54 6.77
N LYS A 32 10.65 -7.15 6.87
CA LYS A 32 11.83 -6.69 6.14
C LYS A 32 11.62 -6.77 4.62
N ASP A 33 11.12 -7.90 4.15
CA ASP A 33 10.79 -8.10 2.75
C ASP A 33 9.74 -7.09 2.28
N VAL A 34 8.72 -6.91 3.09
CA VAL A 34 7.60 -6.00 2.79
C VAL A 34 8.08 -4.55 2.71
N ARG A 35 8.93 -4.11 3.62
CA ARG A 35 9.48 -2.75 3.60
C ARG A 35 10.26 -2.47 2.32
N ARG A 36 11.11 -3.40 1.92
CA ARG A 36 11.90 -3.28 0.71
C ARG A 36 11.00 -3.16 -0.53
N ARG A 37 10.00 -4.02 -0.62
CA ARG A 37 9.10 -4.05 -1.77
C ARG A 37 8.15 -2.87 -1.80
N ALA A 38 7.73 -2.38 -0.65
CA ALA A 38 6.89 -1.20 -0.55
C ALA A 38 7.61 0.05 -1.08
N ARG A 39 8.88 0.23 -0.70
CA ARG A 39 9.67 1.34 -1.22
C ARG A 39 9.81 1.29 -2.73
N ALA A 40 9.95 0.10 -3.30
CA ALA A 40 10.03 -0.08 -4.75
C ALA A 40 8.74 0.33 -5.47
N LYS A 41 7.61 0.32 -4.78
CA LYS A 41 6.32 0.73 -5.34
C LYS A 41 6.04 2.22 -5.18
N TRP A 42 6.88 2.97 -4.49
CA TRP A 42 6.70 4.40 -4.32
C TRP A 42 6.74 5.11 -5.67
N ARG A 43 5.74 5.93 -5.94
CA ARG A 43 5.60 6.65 -7.21
C ARG A 43 6.10 8.07 -7.14
N GLY A 44 6.57 8.50 -6.00
CA GLY A 44 7.03 9.87 -5.79
C GLY A 44 8.50 10.06 -6.13
N VAL A 45 8.97 11.25 -5.84
CA VAL A 45 10.36 11.66 -6.06
C VAL A 45 11.21 11.14 -4.90
N GLY A 46 12.39 10.63 -5.23
CA GLY A 46 13.31 10.14 -4.22
C GLY A 46 12.84 8.91 -3.49
N THR A 47 13.32 8.73 -2.29
CA THR A 47 12.99 7.59 -1.44
C THR A 47 11.89 7.96 -0.46
N ALA A 48 10.82 7.17 -0.45
CA ALA A 48 9.79 7.33 0.57
C ALA A 48 10.29 6.82 1.92
N HIS A 49 9.82 7.43 2.99
CA HIS A 49 9.96 6.83 4.30
C HIS A 49 8.70 6.04 4.63
N ILE A 50 8.85 5.09 5.51
CA ILE A 50 7.77 4.22 5.94
C ILE A 50 7.28 4.73 7.29
N ASP A 51 6.02 5.17 7.32
CA ASP A 51 5.41 5.68 8.54
C ASP A 51 4.86 4.55 9.40
N ALA A 52 4.35 3.50 8.77
CA ALA A 52 3.80 2.35 9.48
C ALA A 52 3.75 1.14 8.57
N VAL A 53 3.87 -0.03 9.17
CA VAL A 53 3.64 -1.31 8.52
C VAL A 53 2.63 -2.06 9.38
N GLN A 54 1.54 -2.48 8.76
CA GLN A 54 0.48 -3.18 9.47
C GLN A 54 0.19 -4.52 8.81
N ARG A 55 0.37 -5.59 9.57
CA ARG A 55 -0.03 -6.92 9.12
C ARG A 55 -1.53 -7.09 9.28
N LEU A 56 -2.16 -7.62 8.25
CA LEU A 56 -3.60 -7.79 8.21
C LEU A 56 -3.95 -9.27 8.25
N ASP A 57 -4.22 -9.79 9.44
CA ASP A 57 -4.56 -11.21 9.63
C ASP A 57 -6.06 -11.44 9.73
N ALA A 58 -6.78 -10.45 10.23
CA ALA A 58 -8.23 -10.50 10.35
C ALA A 58 -8.80 -9.10 10.18
N ILE A 59 -9.90 -8.98 9.49
CA ILE A 59 -10.57 -7.70 9.23
C ILE A 59 -12.06 -7.89 9.46
N ASP A 60 -12.60 -7.05 10.32
CA ASP A 60 -14.03 -7.02 10.60
C ASP A 60 -14.59 -8.40 11.00
N GLY A 61 -13.81 -9.15 11.77
CA GLY A 61 -14.20 -10.47 12.24
C GLY A 61 -13.94 -11.62 11.28
N PHE A 62 -13.30 -11.35 10.13
CA PHE A 62 -12.99 -12.36 9.13
C PHE A 62 -11.50 -12.60 9.02
N GLU A 63 -11.12 -13.86 8.95
CA GLU A 63 -9.74 -14.24 8.70
C GLU A 63 -9.35 -13.88 7.26
N VAL A 64 -8.15 -13.31 7.13
CA VAL A 64 -7.57 -13.04 5.80
C VAL A 64 -6.76 -14.24 5.36
N SER A 65 -7.08 -14.79 4.20
CA SER A 65 -6.29 -15.86 3.59
C SER A 65 -5.90 -15.46 2.18
N LEU A 66 -4.75 -15.97 1.71
CA LEU A 66 -4.16 -15.57 0.45
C LEU A 66 -4.08 -16.75 -0.50
N ARG A 67 -4.42 -16.50 -1.76
CA ARG A 67 -4.26 -17.47 -2.84
C ARG A 67 -3.57 -16.78 -4.00
N GLU A 68 -2.48 -17.34 -4.46
CA GLU A 68 -1.75 -16.78 -5.59
C GLU A 68 -2.55 -16.94 -6.88
N VAL A 69 -2.63 -15.85 -7.65
CA VAL A 69 -3.36 -15.85 -8.93
C VAL A 69 -2.44 -15.55 -10.11
N GLY A 70 -1.13 -15.41 -9.86
CA GLY A 70 -0.15 -15.28 -10.93
C GLY A 70 -0.05 -13.89 -11.56
N GLY A 71 -0.61 -12.88 -10.93
CA GLY A 71 -0.59 -11.51 -11.47
C GLY A 71 0.69 -10.71 -11.21
N GLY A 72 1.72 -11.31 -10.63
CA GLY A 72 2.94 -10.60 -10.27
C GLY A 72 2.67 -9.56 -9.19
N ASP A 73 3.21 -8.37 -9.38
CA ASP A 73 3.07 -7.29 -8.39
C ASP A 73 1.81 -6.45 -8.57
N GLN A 74 0.92 -6.85 -9.44
CA GLN A 74 -0.27 -6.07 -9.73
C GLN A 74 -1.28 -6.15 -8.60
N THR A 75 -1.92 -5.01 -8.35
CA THR A 75 -3.06 -4.92 -7.46
C THR A 75 -4.30 -4.62 -8.29
N THR A 76 -5.28 -5.48 -8.20
CA THR A 76 -6.55 -5.29 -8.89
C THR A 76 -7.59 -4.89 -7.87
N LEU A 77 -8.21 -3.75 -8.08
CA LEU A 77 -9.26 -3.23 -7.22
C LEU A 77 -10.56 -3.10 -8.02
N ASP A 78 -11.64 -3.59 -7.42
CA ASP A 78 -12.98 -3.35 -7.93
C ASP A 78 -13.58 -2.24 -7.08
N THR A 79 -13.57 -1.04 -7.64
CA THR A 79 -13.95 0.16 -6.91
C THR A 79 -15.30 0.67 -7.38
N THR A 80 -16.25 0.72 -6.47
CA THR A 80 -17.49 1.43 -6.71
C THR A 80 -17.30 2.87 -6.30
N TYR A 81 -17.34 3.75 -7.28
CA TYR A 81 -17.20 5.17 -7.04
C TYR A 81 -18.58 5.83 -6.99
N GLU A 82 -18.86 6.46 -5.86
CA GLU A 82 -20.07 7.25 -5.70
C GLU A 82 -19.70 8.71 -5.92
N PRO A 83 -20.26 9.36 -6.96
CA PRO A 83 -19.95 10.75 -7.15
C PRO A 83 -20.37 11.55 -5.93
N SER A 84 -19.47 12.44 -5.54
CA SER A 84 -19.81 13.41 -4.52
C SER A 84 -21.09 14.11 -4.94
N ASP A 85 -21.97 14.35 -4.00
CA ASP A 85 -23.22 15.02 -4.26
C ASP A 85 -23.02 16.48 -4.63
N ALA A 86 -21.87 16.87 -4.87
CA ALA A 86 -21.42 18.12 -5.45
C ALA A 86 -22.24 19.36 -5.08
N THR A 87 -22.96 19.23 -4.09
CA THR A 87 -23.75 20.33 -3.59
C THR A 87 -22.93 21.17 -2.66
#